data_076012d4bd936caa2be26d4100c1e6a9
#
_entry.id   076012d4bd936caa2be26d4100c1e6a9
#
_cell.length_a   1.000
_cell.length_b   1.000
_cell.length_c   1.000
_cell.angle_alpha   90.00
_cell.angle_beta   90.00
_cell.angle_gamma   90.00
#
_symmetry.space_group_name_H-M   'P 1'
#
loop_
_entity.id
_entity.type
_entity.pdbx_description
1 polymer ?
#
loop_
_entity_poly.entity_id
_entity_poly.type
_entity_poly.pdbx_seq_one_letter_code
_entity_poly.pdbx_strand_id
1 'polypeptide(L)'
;MRARTPQGLVWAKATLRQLEGSDGSYPKVTIRDWPAFPIRGFMHDTGRNFRPVDMLKKELDLFSQYKINFFHWHLTDNPAWRIECKAYPQLNDPKYQYKGRDEGKYYTYDEIREVIAYARERGITILPEIDMPGHSRFFNDTFGFGMASPEGMKVLKDCLEEFFREIPAGDCPYFHIGSDEVHVDNPDEFMKFCEDIVRAHGRTPIAWDPGLTPSSGTIRQIWSSAT
;
A
#
# COMPACT_ATOMS: atom_id res chain seq x y z
N MET A 1 -4.84 -1.48 -32.35
CA MET A 1 -5.27 -0.95 -31.03
C MET A 1 -4.97 0.54 -30.95
N ARG A 2 -5.86 1.33 -30.32
CA ARG A 2 -5.65 2.77 -30.03
C ARG A 2 -6.07 3.03 -28.59
N ALA A 3 -5.30 3.79 -27.84
CA ALA A 3 -5.63 4.24 -26.49
C ALA A 3 -5.17 5.69 -26.29
N ARG A 4 -5.75 6.38 -25.31
CA ARG A 4 -5.41 7.78 -24.99
C ARG A 4 -4.20 7.88 -24.06
N THR A 5 -3.87 6.79 -23.33
CA THR A 5 -2.80 6.75 -22.34
C THR A 5 -2.00 5.46 -22.44
N PRO A 6 -0.74 5.42 -21.97
CA PRO A 6 0.03 4.18 -21.87
C PRO A 6 -0.71 3.07 -21.09
N GLN A 7 -1.37 3.43 -19.98
CA GLN A 7 -2.18 2.49 -19.21
C GLN A 7 -3.34 1.89 -20.04
N GLY A 8 -4.00 2.72 -20.85
CA GLY A 8 -5.04 2.26 -21.78
C GLY A 8 -4.53 1.26 -22.81
N LEU A 9 -3.25 1.36 -23.23
CA LEU A 9 -2.63 0.35 -24.11
C LEU A 9 -2.39 -0.97 -23.37
N VAL A 10 -2.00 -0.93 -22.09
CA VAL A 10 -1.88 -2.15 -21.27
C VAL A 10 -3.22 -2.87 -21.19
N TRP A 11 -4.31 -2.14 -20.91
CA TRP A 11 -5.65 -2.73 -20.85
C TRP A 11 -6.15 -3.25 -22.21
N ALA A 12 -5.84 -2.54 -23.30
CA ALA A 12 -6.16 -3.03 -24.65
C ALA A 12 -5.41 -4.33 -24.98
N LYS A 13 -4.16 -4.47 -24.55
CA LYS A 13 -3.40 -5.72 -24.67
C LYS A 13 -4.04 -6.86 -23.85
N ALA A 14 -4.51 -6.55 -22.62
CA ALA A 14 -5.22 -7.53 -21.80
C ALA A 14 -6.50 -8.02 -22.50
N THR A 15 -7.28 -7.11 -23.08
CA THR A 15 -8.46 -7.47 -23.88
C THR A 15 -8.08 -8.35 -25.08
N LEU A 16 -7.01 -7.98 -25.80
CA LEU A 16 -6.58 -8.75 -26.98
C LEU A 16 -6.19 -10.17 -26.60
N ARG A 17 -5.43 -10.36 -25.52
CA ARG A 17 -5.06 -11.70 -25.01
C ARG A 17 -6.28 -12.57 -24.68
N GLN A 18 -7.36 -11.98 -24.18
CA GLN A 18 -8.60 -12.69 -23.85
C GLN A 18 -9.39 -13.10 -25.12
N LEU A 19 -9.12 -12.48 -26.25
CA LEU A 19 -9.77 -12.80 -27.53
C LEU A 19 -9.00 -13.83 -28.36
N GLU A 20 -7.79 -14.16 -27.96
CA GLU A 20 -6.94 -15.10 -28.67
C GLU A 20 -7.50 -16.52 -28.57
N GLY A 21 -7.81 -17.13 -29.70
CA GLY A 21 -8.25 -18.52 -29.80
C GLY A 21 -7.10 -19.47 -29.48
N SER A 22 -7.43 -20.71 -29.18
CA SER A 22 -6.43 -21.77 -28.92
C SER A 22 -5.51 -22.06 -30.10
N ASP A 23 -5.92 -21.68 -31.30
CA ASP A 23 -5.17 -21.77 -32.56
C ASP A 23 -4.38 -20.48 -32.88
N GLY A 24 -4.35 -19.50 -31.97
CA GLY A 24 -3.72 -18.22 -32.18
C GLY A 24 -4.51 -17.25 -33.06
N SER A 25 -5.74 -17.59 -33.44
CA SER A 25 -6.61 -16.73 -34.25
C SER A 25 -7.31 -15.67 -33.40
N TYR A 26 -7.76 -14.60 -34.06
CA TYR A 26 -8.55 -13.52 -33.45
C TYR A 26 -9.87 -13.34 -34.19
N PRO A 27 -10.99 -13.17 -33.48
CA PRO A 27 -12.25 -12.88 -34.10
C PRO A 27 -12.23 -11.48 -34.76
N LYS A 28 -12.92 -11.32 -35.90
CA LYS A 28 -13.09 -10.02 -36.53
C LYS A 28 -14.12 -9.19 -35.76
N VAL A 29 -13.65 -8.36 -34.83
CA VAL A 29 -14.51 -7.56 -33.94
C VAL A 29 -14.04 -6.11 -33.84
N THR A 30 -14.95 -5.22 -33.46
CA THR A 30 -14.65 -3.86 -33.04
C THR A 30 -15.02 -3.72 -31.59
N ILE A 31 -14.06 -3.35 -30.75
CA ILE A 31 -14.25 -3.18 -29.31
C ILE A 31 -13.99 -1.72 -28.95
N ARG A 32 -14.91 -1.14 -28.18
CA ARG A 32 -14.74 0.13 -27.46
C ARG A 32 -14.84 -0.19 -25.98
N ASP A 33 -13.79 0.15 -25.24
CA ASP A 33 -13.68 -0.22 -23.82
C ASP A 33 -13.17 0.96 -23.00
N TRP A 34 -13.77 1.17 -21.84
CA TRP A 34 -13.36 2.14 -20.82
C TRP A 34 -13.79 1.63 -19.45
N PRO A 35 -13.05 1.99 -18.39
CA PRO A 35 -13.39 1.55 -17.05
C PRO A 35 -14.66 2.25 -16.53
N ALA A 36 -15.56 1.50 -15.89
CA ALA A 36 -16.71 2.05 -15.17
C ALA A 36 -16.28 2.83 -13.91
N PHE A 37 -15.17 2.39 -13.29
CA PHE A 37 -14.57 3.01 -12.11
C PHE A 37 -13.12 3.39 -12.38
N PRO A 38 -12.68 4.61 -12.03
CA PRO A 38 -11.30 5.05 -12.22
C PRO A 38 -10.30 4.25 -11.37
N ILE A 39 -10.71 3.82 -10.16
CA ILE A 39 -9.92 3.01 -9.24
C ILE A 39 -10.53 1.62 -9.17
N ARG A 40 -9.72 0.60 -9.43
CA ARG A 40 -10.06 -0.81 -9.29
C ARG A 40 -8.89 -1.46 -8.59
N GLY A 41 -9.00 -1.60 -7.27
CA GLY A 41 -7.92 -2.01 -6.40
C GLY A 41 -8.09 -3.42 -5.85
N PHE A 42 -6.98 -3.99 -5.43
CA PHE A 42 -6.90 -5.15 -4.59
C PHE A 42 -5.97 -4.83 -3.42
N MET A 43 -6.39 -5.15 -2.20
CA MET A 43 -5.58 -5.00 -1.00
C MET A 43 -4.96 -6.33 -0.62
N HIS A 44 -3.66 -6.33 -0.34
CA HIS A 44 -2.96 -7.48 0.20
C HIS A 44 -2.31 -7.13 1.54
N ASP A 45 -2.71 -7.85 2.56
CA ASP A 45 -2.17 -7.71 3.91
C ASP A 45 -0.93 -8.58 4.10
N THR A 46 0.22 -7.97 3.89
CA THR A 46 1.52 -8.61 4.14
C THR A 46 2.04 -8.35 5.54
N GLY A 47 1.46 -7.41 6.26
CA GLY A 47 1.71 -7.19 7.69
C GLY A 47 1.40 -8.43 8.50
N ARG A 48 0.20 -9.01 8.29
CA ARG A 48 -0.22 -10.24 8.97
C ARG A 48 0.39 -11.50 8.38
N ASN A 49 0.58 -11.58 7.06
CA ASN A 49 1.11 -12.77 6.39
C ASN A 49 2.08 -12.35 5.28
N PHE A 50 3.37 -12.50 5.53
CA PHE A 50 4.40 -12.12 4.57
C PHE A 50 4.25 -12.85 3.23
N ARG A 51 4.47 -12.12 2.13
CA ARG A 51 4.49 -12.68 0.77
C ARG A 51 5.82 -12.38 0.10
N PRO A 52 6.56 -13.39 -0.36
CA PRO A 52 7.77 -13.17 -1.13
C PRO A 52 7.51 -12.35 -2.41
N VAL A 53 8.48 -11.58 -2.83
CA VAL A 53 8.39 -10.70 -4.02
C VAL A 53 7.90 -11.43 -5.27
N ASP A 54 8.38 -12.66 -5.49
CA ASP A 54 7.94 -13.49 -6.64
C ASP A 54 6.45 -13.82 -6.61
N MET A 55 5.87 -13.96 -5.41
CA MET A 55 4.43 -14.17 -5.25
C MET A 55 3.66 -12.88 -5.56
N LEU A 56 4.12 -11.74 -5.04
CA LEU A 56 3.53 -10.43 -5.35
C LEU A 56 3.55 -10.15 -6.85
N LYS A 57 4.64 -10.48 -7.54
CA LYS A 57 4.73 -10.34 -9.00
C LYS A 57 3.72 -11.19 -9.74
N LYS A 58 3.50 -12.44 -9.32
CA LYS A 58 2.47 -13.33 -9.90
C LYS A 58 1.06 -12.77 -9.70
N GLU A 59 0.79 -12.19 -8.53
CA GLU A 59 -0.49 -11.52 -8.26
C GLU A 59 -0.67 -10.28 -9.15
N LEU A 60 0.37 -9.46 -9.31
CA LEU A 60 0.35 -8.29 -10.20
C LEU A 60 0.13 -8.70 -11.67
N ASP A 61 0.72 -9.81 -12.13
CA ASP A 61 0.45 -10.37 -13.45
C ASP A 61 -1.03 -10.74 -13.61
N LEU A 62 -1.59 -11.42 -12.63
CA LEU A 62 -3.00 -11.79 -12.63
C LEU A 62 -3.90 -10.55 -12.62
N PHE A 63 -3.65 -9.59 -11.73
CA PHE A 63 -4.43 -8.36 -11.61
C PHE A 63 -4.43 -7.54 -12.90
N SER A 64 -3.29 -7.46 -13.59
CA SER A 64 -3.19 -6.74 -14.84
C SER A 64 -4.08 -7.32 -15.96
N GLN A 65 -4.30 -8.64 -15.96
CA GLN A 65 -5.19 -9.32 -16.91
C GLN A 65 -6.65 -8.92 -16.69
N TYR A 66 -7.03 -8.62 -15.46
CA TYR A 66 -8.38 -8.15 -15.09
C TYR A 66 -8.49 -6.62 -15.05
N LYS A 67 -7.47 -5.89 -15.53
CA LYS A 67 -7.42 -4.42 -15.59
C LYS A 67 -7.55 -3.76 -14.22
N ILE A 68 -7.15 -4.44 -13.15
CA ILE A 68 -6.92 -3.85 -11.85
C ILE A 68 -5.78 -2.84 -11.98
N ASN A 69 -5.92 -1.66 -11.39
CA ASN A 69 -4.98 -0.57 -11.57
C ASN A 69 -4.43 0.01 -10.26
N PHE A 70 -4.85 -0.54 -9.13
CA PHE A 70 -4.30 -0.22 -7.81
C PHE A 70 -4.00 -1.51 -7.05
N PHE A 71 -2.82 -1.56 -6.45
CA PHE A 71 -2.44 -2.59 -5.50
C PHE A 71 -2.19 -1.92 -4.15
N HIS A 72 -3.12 -2.10 -3.22
CA HIS A 72 -3.03 -1.60 -1.87
C HIS A 72 -2.18 -2.56 -1.04
N TRP A 73 -0.99 -2.14 -0.68
CA TRP A 73 0.01 -2.96 -0.01
C TRP A 73 0.06 -2.60 1.47
N HIS A 74 -0.66 -3.36 2.29
CA HIS A 74 -0.70 -3.22 3.74
C HIS A 74 0.57 -3.85 4.33
N LEU A 75 1.53 -3.00 4.68
CA LEU A 75 2.90 -3.40 4.99
C LEU A 75 3.16 -3.60 6.48
N THR A 76 2.27 -3.14 7.35
CA THR A 76 2.41 -3.25 8.80
C THR A 76 1.09 -3.63 9.45
N ASP A 77 1.15 -4.50 10.44
CA ASP A 77 0.01 -4.85 11.30
C ASP A 77 0.53 -5.46 12.60
N ASN A 78 -0.33 -5.74 13.57
CA ASN A 78 0.04 -6.28 14.90
C ASN A 78 1.19 -7.29 14.89
N PRO A 79 1.29 -8.23 13.93
CA PRO A 79 2.39 -9.20 13.92
C PRO A 79 3.75 -8.62 13.57
N ALA A 80 3.84 -7.62 12.68
CA ALA A 80 5.14 -7.19 12.19
C ALA A 80 5.13 -5.87 11.39
N TRP A 81 6.26 -5.23 11.38
CA TRP A 81 6.67 -4.19 10.43
C TRP A 81 7.41 -4.84 9.26
N ARG A 82 6.84 -4.80 8.06
CA ARG A 82 7.38 -5.49 6.88
C ARG A 82 8.20 -4.61 5.94
N ILE A 83 8.67 -3.47 6.40
CA ILE A 83 9.51 -2.55 5.64
C ILE A 83 10.90 -2.52 6.27
N GLU A 84 11.96 -2.54 5.48
CA GLU A 84 13.29 -2.24 5.98
C GLU A 84 13.27 -0.91 6.75
N CYS A 85 13.85 -0.88 7.94
CA CYS A 85 13.96 0.33 8.73
C CYS A 85 15.41 0.50 9.19
N LYS A 86 16.13 1.41 8.55
CA LYS A 86 17.55 1.70 8.86
C LYS A 86 17.68 2.58 10.10
N ALA A 87 16.72 3.49 10.30
CA ALA A 87 16.69 4.36 11.47
C ALA A 87 16.42 3.57 12.76
N TYR A 88 15.57 2.55 12.68
CA TYR A 88 15.19 1.71 13.82
C TYR A 88 15.20 0.22 13.43
N PRO A 89 16.38 -0.42 13.26
CA PRO A 89 16.48 -1.81 12.81
C PRO A 89 15.76 -2.81 13.71
N GLN A 90 15.53 -2.46 14.98
CA GLN A 90 14.77 -3.27 15.92
C GLN A 90 13.31 -3.51 15.53
N LEU A 91 12.72 -2.68 14.62
CA LEU A 91 11.39 -2.94 14.06
C LEU A 91 11.36 -4.20 13.19
N ASN A 92 12.50 -4.60 12.65
CA ASN A 92 12.64 -5.82 11.86
C ASN A 92 13.15 -7.02 12.68
N ASP A 93 13.44 -6.84 13.99
CA ASP A 93 13.94 -7.92 14.84
C ASP A 93 12.80 -8.94 15.12
N PRO A 94 12.99 -10.23 14.77
CA PRO A 94 12.00 -11.27 14.99
C PRO A 94 11.58 -11.44 16.46
N LYS A 95 12.40 -10.96 17.39
CA LYS A 95 12.14 -11.00 18.83
C LYS A 95 10.84 -10.28 19.23
N TYR A 96 10.47 -9.21 18.50
CA TYR A 96 9.31 -8.38 18.78
C TYR A 96 8.09 -8.67 17.89
N GLN A 97 8.24 -9.66 17.01
CA GLN A 97 7.21 -10.05 16.06
C GLN A 97 6.45 -11.29 16.54
N TYR A 98 5.24 -11.51 16.02
CA TYR A 98 4.44 -12.67 16.40
C TYR A 98 5.08 -13.94 15.87
N LYS A 99 5.29 -14.90 16.78
CA LYS A 99 5.80 -16.24 16.44
C LYS A 99 4.83 -16.97 15.50
N GLY A 100 5.40 -17.62 14.49
CA GLY A 100 4.64 -18.36 13.50
C GLY A 100 3.94 -17.46 12.46
N ARG A 101 4.30 -16.18 12.40
CA ARG A 101 3.81 -15.21 11.43
C ARG A 101 4.93 -14.62 10.58
N ASP A 102 5.83 -15.49 10.10
CA ASP A 102 6.97 -15.08 9.26
C ASP A 102 7.87 -14.04 9.96
N GLU A 103 8.18 -14.26 11.23
CA GLU A 103 9.01 -13.35 12.00
C GLU A 103 10.38 -13.12 11.36
N GLY A 104 10.85 -11.89 11.40
CA GLY A 104 12.11 -11.45 10.79
C GLY A 104 12.05 -11.25 9.28
N LYS A 105 10.93 -11.56 8.62
CA LYS A 105 10.77 -11.28 7.20
C LYS A 105 10.23 -9.87 6.99
N TYR A 106 10.86 -9.15 6.10
CA TYR A 106 10.48 -7.81 5.64
C TYR A 106 10.96 -7.59 4.20
N TYR A 107 10.51 -6.53 3.58
CA TYR A 107 10.96 -6.11 2.26
C TYR A 107 12.07 -5.07 2.40
N THR A 108 13.18 -5.29 1.73
CA THR A 108 14.21 -4.26 1.55
C THR A 108 13.67 -3.13 0.66
N TYR A 109 14.26 -1.95 0.74
CA TYR A 109 13.87 -0.87 -0.16
C TYR A 109 14.13 -1.20 -1.64
N ASP A 110 15.14 -2.03 -1.94
CA ASP A 110 15.37 -2.52 -3.29
C ASP A 110 14.22 -3.42 -3.76
N GLU A 111 13.74 -4.33 -2.94
CA GLU A 111 12.59 -5.17 -3.23
C GLU A 111 11.29 -4.37 -3.40
N ILE A 112 11.10 -3.33 -2.57
CA ILE A 112 9.93 -2.43 -2.71
C ILE A 112 10.00 -1.69 -4.07
N ARG A 113 11.16 -1.14 -4.43
CA ARG A 113 11.37 -0.50 -5.74
C ARG A 113 11.14 -1.47 -6.91
N GLU A 114 11.59 -2.71 -6.76
CA GLU A 114 11.39 -3.77 -7.75
C GLU A 114 9.90 -4.07 -7.97
N VAL A 115 9.13 -4.22 -6.89
CA VAL A 115 7.67 -4.44 -6.97
C VAL A 115 6.96 -3.25 -7.60
N ILE A 116 7.34 -2.03 -7.23
CA ILE A 116 6.77 -0.79 -7.80
C ILE A 116 7.04 -0.70 -9.31
N ALA A 117 8.27 -0.94 -9.74
CA ALA A 117 8.63 -0.92 -11.16
C ALA A 117 7.85 -1.99 -11.94
N TYR A 118 7.76 -3.19 -11.39
CA TYR A 118 7.02 -4.31 -11.99
C TYR A 118 5.52 -4.03 -12.12
N ALA A 119 4.90 -3.41 -11.11
CA ALA A 119 3.50 -3.00 -11.13
C ALA A 119 3.25 -1.90 -12.19
N ARG A 120 4.14 -0.92 -12.27
CA ARG A 120 4.05 0.19 -13.23
C ARG A 120 4.01 -0.30 -14.69
N GLU A 121 4.83 -1.26 -15.06
CA GLU A 121 4.82 -1.87 -16.40
C GLU A 121 3.48 -2.53 -16.73
N ARG A 122 2.72 -2.90 -15.71
CA ARG A 122 1.38 -3.53 -15.80
C ARG A 122 0.23 -2.54 -15.67
N GLY A 123 0.55 -1.25 -15.59
CA GLY A 123 -0.46 -0.18 -15.41
C GLY A 123 -1.10 -0.20 -14.02
N ILE A 124 -0.40 -0.72 -13.02
CA ILE A 124 -0.85 -0.81 -11.63
C ILE A 124 -0.06 0.20 -10.78
N THR A 125 -0.77 1.02 -10.04
CA THR A 125 -0.20 1.94 -9.05
C THR A 125 -0.12 1.22 -7.71
N ILE A 126 1.05 1.26 -7.06
CA ILE A 126 1.20 0.78 -5.69
C ILE A 126 0.70 1.86 -4.73
N LEU A 127 -0.16 1.46 -3.80
CA LEU A 127 -0.60 2.24 -2.65
C LEU A 127 0.00 1.59 -1.39
N PRO A 128 1.16 2.07 -0.91
CA PRO A 128 1.72 1.55 0.33
C PRO A 128 0.93 2.04 1.53
N GLU A 129 0.78 1.17 2.53
CA GLU A 129 0.16 1.48 3.80
C GLU A 129 1.09 1.15 4.96
N ILE A 130 1.22 2.10 5.86
CA ILE A 130 1.67 1.89 7.23
C ILE A 130 0.48 2.21 8.13
N ASP A 131 -0.09 1.19 8.76
CA ASP A 131 -1.24 1.38 9.63
C ASP A 131 -0.82 2.01 10.95
N MET A 132 -1.42 3.17 11.25
CA MET A 132 -1.06 4.04 12.37
C MET A 132 -2.30 4.72 12.96
N PRO A 133 -2.42 4.83 14.27
CA PRO A 133 -1.60 4.24 15.32
C PRO A 133 -2.13 2.88 15.79
N GLY A 134 -3.21 2.38 15.19
CA GLY A 134 -3.79 1.07 15.43
C GLY A 134 -2.93 -0.05 14.86
N HIS A 135 -3.36 -1.29 15.06
CA HIS A 135 -2.71 -2.49 14.50
C HIS A 135 -1.18 -2.50 14.64
N SER A 136 -0.66 -1.98 15.78
CA SER A 136 0.76 -1.69 15.96
C SER A 136 1.40 -2.37 17.18
N ARG A 137 0.91 -3.56 17.57
CA ARG A 137 1.42 -4.24 18.76
C ARG A 137 2.94 -4.50 18.70
N PHE A 138 3.46 -4.89 17.52
CA PHE A 138 4.91 -5.04 17.32
C PHE A 138 5.67 -3.76 17.72
N PHE A 139 5.12 -2.58 17.44
CA PHE A 139 5.75 -1.30 17.79
C PHE A 139 5.80 -1.09 19.30
N ASN A 140 4.67 -1.36 19.99
CA ASN A 140 4.61 -1.29 21.44
C ASN A 140 5.57 -2.28 22.10
N ASP A 141 5.66 -3.50 21.58
CA ASP A 141 6.57 -4.54 22.08
C ASP A 141 8.05 -4.16 21.84
N THR A 142 8.34 -3.43 20.75
CA THR A 142 9.69 -2.97 20.40
C THR A 142 10.17 -1.82 21.28
N PHE A 143 9.31 -0.83 21.53
CA PHE A 143 9.71 0.45 22.14
C PHE A 143 9.20 0.64 23.57
N GLY A 144 8.18 -0.10 24.00
CA GLY A 144 7.53 0.06 25.29
C GLY A 144 6.55 1.24 25.37
N PHE A 145 6.23 1.86 24.23
CA PHE A 145 5.24 2.94 24.10
C PHE A 145 4.51 2.85 22.76
N GLY A 146 3.33 3.47 22.66
CA GLY A 146 2.50 3.45 21.47
C GLY A 146 2.87 4.53 20.45
N MET A 147 2.44 4.33 19.19
CA MET A 147 2.69 5.25 18.08
C MET A 147 2.16 6.67 18.30
N ALA A 148 1.04 6.83 19.04
CA ALA A 148 0.43 8.14 19.31
C ALA A 148 1.02 8.86 20.53
N SER A 149 1.98 8.28 21.25
CA SER A 149 2.73 8.98 22.27
C SER A 149 3.71 10.00 21.67
N PRO A 150 4.18 11.00 22.40
CA PRO A 150 5.18 11.94 21.90
C PRO A 150 6.45 11.27 21.37
N GLU A 151 6.92 10.22 22.07
CA GLU A 151 8.08 9.42 21.66
C GLU A 151 7.75 8.58 20.42
N GLY A 152 6.55 8.01 20.36
CA GLY A 152 6.07 7.23 19.22
C GLY A 152 5.94 8.06 17.96
N MET A 153 5.38 9.25 18.05
CA MET A 153 5.28 10.19 16.93
C MET A 153 6.67 10.59 16.38
N LYS A 154 7.67 10.73 17.26
CA LYS A 154 9.06 10.99 16.83
C LYS A 154 9.62 9.81 16.03
N VAL A 155 9.46 8.59 16.53
CA VAL A 155 9.90 7.37 15.83
C VAL A 155 9.18 7.24 14.48
N LEU A 156 7.85 7.43 14.46
CA LEU A 156 7.07 7.39 13.23
C LEU A 156 7.53 8.43 12.20
N LYS A 157 7.82 9.66 12.65
CA LYS A 157 8.35 10.69 11.77
C LYS A 157 9.61 10.22 11.06
N ASP A 158 10.58 9.72 11.82
CA ASP A 158 11.85 9.24 11.26
C ASP A 158 11.63 8.08 10.29
N CYS A 159 10.74 7.13 10.60
CA CYS A 159 10.37 6.02 9.72
C CYS A 159 9.70 6.48 8.42
N LEU A 160 8.75 7.42 8.51
CA LEU A 160 8.04 7.95 7.34
C LEU A 160 8.99 8.78 6.46
N GLU A 161 9.83 9.61 7.06
CA GLU A 161 10.84 10.38 6.32
C GLU A 161 11.86 9.47 5.63
N GLU A 162 12.26 8.38 6.28
CA GLU A 162 13.11 7.35 5.66
C GLU A 162 12.41 6.72 4.46
N PHE A 163 11.18 6.23 4.65
CA PHE A 163 10.41 5.61 3.57
C PHE A 163 10.24 6.58 2.38
N PHE A 164 9.89 7.83 2.64
CA PHE A 164 9.66 8.81 1.58
C PHE A 164 10.93 9.28 0.87
N ARG A 165 12.07 9.20 1.52
CA ARG A 165 13.38 9.43 0.89
C ARG A 165 13.78 8.26 -0.01
N GLU A 166 13.53 7.02 0.42
CA GLU A 166 13.86 5.80 -0.33
C GLU A 166 12.91 5.53 -1.50
N ILE A 167 11.64 5.90 -1.35
CA ILE A 167 10.59 5.71 -2.36
C ILE A 167 10.06 7.09 -2.79
N PRO A 168 10.41 7.60 -3.97
CA PRO A 168 9.96 8.93 -4.43
C PRO A 168 8.45 9.02 -4.66
N ALA A 169 7.88 10.22 -4.51
CA ALA A 169 6.44 10.47 -4.72
C ALA A 169 5.96 10.12 -6.15
N GLY A 170 6.84 10.27 -7.15
CA GLY A 170 6.55 9.87 -8.53
C GLY A 170 6.30 8.38 -8.71
N ASP A 171 6.78 7.57 -7.78
CA ASP A 171 6.58 6.12 -7.75
C ASP A 171 5.32 5.71 -7.01
N CYS A 172 5.01 6.39 -5.90
CA CYS A 172 3.82 6.18 -5.08
C CYS A 172 3.19 7.53 -4.74
N PRO A 173 2.30 8.07 -5.59
CA PRO A 173 1.71 9.41 -5.38
C PRO A 173 0.69 9.44 -4.24
N TYR A 174 0.29 8.29 -3.74
CA TYR A 174 -0.61 8.11 -2.60
C TYR A 174 0.11 7.38 -1.47
N PHE A 175 -0.32 7.63 -0.24
CA PHE A 175 0.14 6.89 0.93
C PHE A 175 -1.01 6.67 1.90
N HIS A 176 -1.24 5.43 2.31
CA HIS A 176 -2.30 5.08 3.24
C HIS A 176 -1.76 5.06 4.66
N ILE A 177 -2.41 5.80 5.54
CA ILE A 177 -2.01 5.99 6.95
C ILE A 177 -2.74 5.05 7.92
N GLY A 178 -3.64 4.19 7.41
CA GLY A 178 -4.45 3.31 8.26
C GLY A 178 -5.50 4.05 9.05
N SER A 179 -5.42 3.96 10.38
CA SER A 179 -6.20 4.70 11.39
C SER A 179 -7.55 4.10 11.79
N ASP A 180 -7.82 2.86 11.43
CA ASP A 180 -9.02 2.15 11.85
C ASP A 180 -8.84 1.47 13.23
N GLU A 181 -9.98 1.08 13.80
CA GLU A 181 -10.10 0.24 15.01
C GLU A 181 -9.25 0.69 16.21
N VAL A 182 -9.06 2.00 16.38
CA VAL A 182 -8.20 2.56 17.43
C VAL A 182 -8.82 3.76 18.14
N HIS A 183 -8.50 3.91 19.42
CA HIS A 183 -8.77 5.10 20.24
C HIS A 183 -7.46 5.64 20.78
N VAL A 184 -7.28 6.96 20.68
CA VAL A 184 -6.14 7.70 21.23
C VAL A 184 -6.63 8.97 21.91
N ASP A 185 -5.85 9.50 22.85
CA ASP A 185 -6.24 10.71 23.61
C ASP A 185 -6.20 11.99 22.76
N ASN A 186 -5.38 12.00 21.69
CA ASN A 186 -5.14 13.15 20.83
C ASN A 186 -5.38 12.82 19.33
N PRO A 187 -6.58 12.36 18.92
CA PRO A 187 -6.82 11.86 17.58
C PRO A 187 -6.59 12.90 16.49
N ASP A 188 -7.03 14.14 16.69
CA ASP A 188 -6.91 15.20 15.69
C ASP A 188 -5.43 15.63 15.51
N GLU A 189 -4.66 15.70 16.59
CA GLU A 189 -3.23 16.01 16.56
C GLU A 189 -2.46 14.91 15.82
N PHE A 190 -2.74 13.65 16.15
CA PHE A 190 -2.10 12.50 15.52
C PHE A 190 -2.39 12.44 14.02
N MET A 191 -3.67 12.57 13.64
CA MET A 191 -4.07 12.56 12.23
C MET A 191 -3.41 13.70 11.46
N LYS A 192 -3.47 14.92 12.00
CA LYS A 192 -2.80 16.08 11.38
C LYS A 192 -1.30 15.85 11.22
N PHE A 193 -0.63 15.30 12.21
CA PHE A 193 0.80 14.97 12.17
C PHE A 193 1.12 14.01 11.02
N CYS A 194 0.40 12.89 10.89
CA CYS A 194 0.62 11.93 9.82
C CYS A 194 0.34 12.54 8.44
N GLU A 195 -0.78 13.23 8.29
CA GLU A 195 -1.20 13.85 7.03
C GLU A 195 -0.22 14.94 6.57
N ASP A 196 0.28 15.77 7.48
CA ASP A 196 1.23 16.83 7.16
C ASP A 196 2.56 16.27 6.65
N ILE A 197 3.06 15.17 7.24
CA ILE A 197 4.27 14.51 6.76
C ILE A 197 4.05 13.95 5.35
N VAL A 198 2.94 13.26 5.12
CA VAL A 198 2.62 12.68 3.80
C VAL A 198 2.54 13.78 2.73
N ARG A 199 1.84 14.88 3.02
CA ARG A 199 1.70 16.03 2.10
C ARG A 199 3.01 16.77 1.87
N ALA A 200 3.83 16.94 2.91
CA ALA A 200 5.14 17.58 2.80
C ALA A 200 6.06 16.85 1.82
N HIS A 201 5.86 15.54 1.65
CA HIS A 201 6.59 14.71 0.69
C HIS A 201 5.87 14.54 -0.65
N GLY A 202 4.91 15.41 -0.97
CA GLY A 202 4.26 15.47 -2.28
C GLY A 202 3.27 14.34 -2.56
N ARG A 203 2.70 13.73 -1.53
CA ARG A 203 1.74 12.62 -1.66
C ARG A 203 0.35 13.01 -1.15
N THR A 204 -0.65 12.33 -1.68
CA THR A 204 -2.02 12.43 -1.17
C THR A 204 -2.23 11.38 -0.10
N PRO A 205 -2.59 11.75 1.14
CA PRO A 205 -2.91 10.79 2.19
C PRO A 205 -4.25 10.12 1.93
N ILE A 206 -4.34 8.85 2.32
CA ILE A 206 -5.57 8.03 2.36
C ILE A 206 -5.69 7.47 3.77
N ALA A 207 -6.91 7.35 4.30
CA ALA A 207 -7.20 6.79 5.61
C ALA A 207 -8.44 5.91 5.56
N TRP A 208 -8.53 4.94 6.48
CA TRP A 208 -9.72 4.13 6.66
C TRP A 208 -10.91 4.96 7.18
N ASP A 209 -12.12 4.60 6.71
CA ASP A 209 -13.39 5.12 7.22
C ASP A 209 -14.38 3.94 7.37
N PRO A 210 -14.86 3.62 8.58
CA PRO A 210 -14.62 4.30 9.85
C PRO A 210 -13.20 4.14 10.40
N GLY A 211 -12.74 5.17 11.11
CA GLY A 211 -11.42 5.26 11.74
C GLY A 211 -11.28 6.59 12.46
N LEU A 212 -10.03 7.03 12.72
CA LEU A 212 -9.78 8.39 13.17
C LEU A 212 -10.20 9.37 12.07
N THR A 213 -10.77 10.52 12.45
CA THR A 213 -11.31 11.48 11.49
C THR A 213 -10.21 12.19 10.70
N PRO A 214 -10.10 11.99 9.39
CA PRO A 214 -9.10 12.66 8.58
C PRO A 214 -9.52 14.10 8.25
N SER A 215 -8.53 14.96 8.01
CA SER A 215 -8.74 16.34 7.59
C SER A 215 -9.22 16.43 6.13
N SER A 216 -9.69 17.62 5.74
CA SER A 216 -10.04 17.92 4.35
C SER A 216 -8.85 17.67 3.41
N GLY A 217 -9.10 17.01 2.28
CA GLY A 217 -8.07 16.67 1.28
C GLY A 217 -7.40 15.31 1.52
N THR A 218 -7.73 14.59 2.58
CA THR A 218 -7.41 13.17 2.74
C THR A 218 -8.53 12.33 2.14
N ILE A 219 -8.16 11.35 1.34
CA ILE A 219 -9.12 10.42 0.73
C ILE A 219 -9.57 9.42 1.81
N ARG A 220 -10.88 9.23 1.93
CA ARG A 220 -11.45 8.21 2.83
C ARG A 220 -11.66 6.92 2.07
N GLN A 221 -11.08 5.84 2.55
CA GLN A 221 -11.33 4.50 2.05
C GLN A 221 -12.33 3.81 2.98
N ILE A 222 -13.55 3.60 2.48
CA ILE A 222 -14.61 2.97 3.27
C ILE A 222 -14.37 1.46 3.29
N TRP A 223 -14.26 0.88 4.48
CA TRP A 223 -14.05 -0.55 4.68
C TRP A 223 -15.23 -1.24 5.37
N SER A 224 -16.05 -0.47 6.05
CA SER A 224 -17.25 -0.99 6.72
C SER A 224 -18.43 -0.06 6.46
N SER A 225 -19.60 -0.66 6.20
CA SER A 225 -20.86 0.08 6.23
C SER A 225 -21.25 0.30 7.69
N ALA A 226 -20.58 1.23 8.37
CA ALA A 226 -21.09 1.71 9.64
C ALA A 226 -22.41 2.43 9.36
N THR A 227 -23.50 1.84 9.79
CA THR A 227 -24.81 2.46 9.87
C THR A 227 -24.86 3.44 11.01
#